data_c8a08ae0a7ec85465ad369812fb4cbfc
#
_entry.id   c8a08ae0a7ec85465ad369812fb4cbfc
#
_cell.length_a   1.000
_cell.length_b   1.000
_cell.length_c   1.000
_cell.angle_alpha   90.00
_cell.angle_beta   90.00
_cell.angle_gamma   90.00
#
_symmetry.space_group_name_H-M   'P 1'
#
loop_
_entity.id
_entity.type
_entity.pdbx_description
1 polymer ?
#
loop_
_entity_poly.entity_id
_entity_poly.type
_entity_poly.pdbx_seq_one_letter_code
_entity_poly.pdbx_strand_id
1 'polypeptide(L)' 'MIDEKKTKLTLQIGDTITSWEVPYEDISVDDLMDAFQGLCVGQTFVPESFWRACRDFYLEHECLYEEKEKEA' A
#
# COMPACT_ATOMS: atom_id res chain seq x y z
N MET A 1 21.26 -4.93 18.96
CA MET A 1 21.02 -4.83 18.80
C MET A 1 20.59 -4.54 18.15
N ILE A 2 20.38 -4.47 17.69
CA ILE A 2 19.78 -4.21 17.39
C ILE A 2 19.44 -3.62 16.37
N ASP A 3 19.68 -3.54 15.66
CA ASP A 3 19.48 -3.07 14.60
C ASP A 3 18.72 -3.78 13.79
N GLU A 4 17.59 -4.17 14.07
CA GLU A 4 16.81 -4.85 13.32
C GLU A 4 16.26 -4.06 12.31
N LYS A 5 16.60 -4.11 11.12
CA LYS A 5 16.02 -3.41 10.02
C LYS A 5 14.86 -4.21 9.52
N LYS A 6 13.69 -3.76 9.79
CA LYS A 6 12.48 -4.46 9.38
C LYS A 6 11.49 -3.48 8.79
N THR A 7 10.50 -3.97 8.09
CA THR A 7 9.46 -3.16 7.50
C THR A 7 8.17 -3.42 8.24
N LYS A 8 7.52 -2.36 8.68
CA LYS A 8 6.28 -2.50 9.42
C LYS A 8 5.27 -1.48 8.94
N LEU A 9 4.06 -1.93 8.68
CA LEU A 9 2.96 -1.07 8.31
C LEU A 9 1.85 -1.23 9.32
N THR A 10 1.25 -0.12 9.71
CA THR A 10 0.15 -0.15 10.67
C THR A 10 -0.96 0.72 10.16
N LEU A 11 -2.17 0.23 10.20
CA LEU A 11 -3.34 0.99 9.80
C LEU A 11 -4.30 1.02 10.96
N GLN A 12 -4.67 2.22 11.38
CA GLN A 12 -5.62 2.38 12.46
C GLN A 12 -6.80 3.20 12.00
N ILE A 13 -7.99 2.67 12.14
CA ILE A 13 -9.21 3.38 11.83
C ILE A 13 -10.08 3.29 13.07
N GLY A 14 -10.33 4.42 13.71
CA GLY A 14 -11.04 4.41 14.97
C GLY A 14 -10.23 3.63 16.00
N ASP A 15 -10.83 2.61 16.58
CA ASP A 15 -10.17 1.79 17.57
C ASP A 15 -9.58 0.52 16.99
N THR A 16 -9.75 0.29 15.72
CA THR A 16 -9.28 -0.94 15.10
C THR A 16 -7.89 -0.74 14.52
N ILE A 17 -6.96 -1.57 14.93
CA ILE A 17 -5.58 -1.46 14.50
C ILE A 17 -5.17 -2.75 13.83
N THR A 18 -4.65 -2.67 12.60
CA THR A 18 -4.09 -3.83 11.93
C THR A 18 -2.64 -3.52 11.59
N SER A 19 -1.80 -4.53 11.61
CA SER A 19 -0.39 -4.35 11.36
C SER A 19 0.15 -5.46 10.49
N TRP A 20 1.21 -5.15 9.76
CA TRP A 20 1.89 -6.10 8.91
C TRP A 20 3.38 -5.83 9.07
N GLU A 21 4.14 -6.87 9.20
CA GLU A 21 5.54 -6.70 9.50
C GLU A 21 6.35 -7.84 8.91
N VAL A 22 7.51 -7.52 8.34
CA VAL A 22 8.45 -8.53 7.88
C VAL A 22 9.81 -8.20 8.46
N PRO A 23 10.67 -9.21 8.67
CA PRO A 23 11.94 -8.99 9.35
C PRO A 23 13.07 -8.50 8.42
N TYR A 24 12.73 -7.78 7.35
CA TYR A 24 13.74 -7.24 6.45
C TYR A 24 13.23 -5.92 5.88
N GLU A 25 14.14 -5.15 5.35
CA GLU A 25 13.79 -3.83 4.86
C GLU A 25 13.77 -3.77 3.34
N ASP A 26 14.23 -4.80 2.67
CA ASP A 26 14.36 -4.80 1.22
C ASP A 26 13.07 -5.31 0.63
N ILE A 27 12.06 -4.46 0.49
CA ILE A 27 10.79 -4.90 -0.04
C ILE A 27 10.40 -4.02 -1.21
N SER A 28 9.66 -4.56 -2.14
CA SER A 28 9.26 -3.83 -3.33
C SER A 28 7.93 -3.11 -3.10
N VAL A 29 7.58 -2.24 -4.04
CA VAL A 29 6.29 -1.56 -3.97
C VAL A 29 5.16 -2.58 -4.14
N ASP A 30 5.39 -3.63 -4.93
CA ASP A 30 4.39 -4.67 -5.07
C ASP A 30 4.11 -5.34 -3.74
N ASP A 31 5.16 -5.60 -2.96
CA ASP A 31 5.00 -6.19 -1.64
C ASP A 31 4.25 -5.24 -0.72
N LEU A 32 4.52 -3.95 -0.83
CA LEU A 32 3.81 -2.97 -0.02
C LEU A 32 2.32 -2.93 -0.39
N MET A 33 2.01 -3.07 -1.68
CA MET A 33 0.62 -3.07 -2.09
C MET A 33 -0.12 -4.29 -1.55
N ASP A 34 0.53 -5.45 -1.57
CA ASP A 34 -0.07 -6.64 -1.00
C ASP A 34 -0.30 -6.46 0.49
N ALA A 35 0.67 -5.88 1.18
CA ALA A 35 0.56 -5.66 2.61
C ALA A 35 -0.57 -4.68 2.91
N PHE A 36 -0.68 -3.63 2.12
CA PHE A 36 -1.71 -2.63 2.33
C PHE A 36 -3.09 -3.24 2.10
N GLN A 37 -3.21 -4.08 1.07
CA GLN A 37 -4.48 -4.75 0.84
C GLN A 37 -4.84 -5.63 2.05
N GLY A 38 -3.87 -6.33 2.61
CA GLY A 38 -4.11 -7.14 3.78
C GLY A 38 -4.57 -6.32 4.96
N LEU A 39 -3.99 -5.14 5.14
CA LEU A 39 -4.40 -4.26 6.22
C LEU A 39 -5.83 -3.76 6.01
N CYS A 40 -6.19 -3.45 4.78
CA CYS A 40 -7.54 -2.99 4.49
C CYS A 40 -8.55 -4.10 4.74
N VAL A 41 -8.23 -5.32 4.35
CA VAL A 41 -9.12 -6.45 4.59
C VAL A 41 -9.27 -6.67 6.09
N GLY A 42 -8.19 -6.49 6.84
CA GLY A 42 -8.24 -6.62 8.28
C GLY A 42 -9.12 -5.57 8.93
N GLN A 43 -9.35 -4.45 8.22
CA GLN A 43 -10.25 -3.41 8.71
C GLN A 43 -11.66 -3.62 8.15
N THR A 44 -11.96 -4.82 7.66
CA THR A 44 -13.27 -5.24 7.16
C THR A 44 -13.64 -4.63 5.82
N PHE A 45 -12.69 -4.05 5.10
CA PHE A 45 -12.95 -3.66 3.73
C PHE A 45 -12.91 -4.90 2.85
N VAL A 46 -13.77 -4.95 1.84
CA VAL A 46 -13.72 -6.07 0.93
C VAL A 46 -12.59 -5.83 -0.08
N PRO A 47 -11.93 -6.86 -0.54
CA PRO A 47 -10.78 -6.68 -1.45
C PRO A 47 -11.13 -5.93 -2.72
N GLU A 48 -12.35 -6.09 -3.22
CA GLU A 48 -12.76 -5.41 -4.43
C GLU A 48 -12.75 -3.90 -4.25
N SER A 49 -13.09 -3.42 -3.07
CA SER A 49 -13.06 -1.99 -2.81
C SER A 49 -11.64 -1.46 -2.91
N PHE A 50 -10.69 -2.23 -2.40
CA PHE A 50 -9.30 -1.83 -2.47
C PHE A 50 -8.82 -1.82 -3.92
N TRP A 51 -9.17 -2.84 -4.69
CA TRP A 51 -8.74 -2.91 -6.08
C TRP A 51 -9.33 -1.76 -6.88
N ARG A 52 -10.59 -1.44 -6.63
CA ARG A 52 -11.26 -0.36 -7.34
C ARG A 52 -10.62 0.98 -7.01
N ALA A 53 -10.28 1.20 -5.75
CA ALA A 53 -9.61 2.43 -5.35
C ALA A 53 -8.22 2.54 -5.99
N CYS A 54 -7.50 1.43 -6.09
CA CYS A 54 -6.20 1.42 -6.74
C CYS A 54 -6.34 1.77 -8.21
N ARG A 55 -7.37 1.23 -8.88
CA ARG A 55 -7.58 1.53 -10.28
C ARG A 55 -7.88 3.01 -10.47
N ASP A 56 -8.76 3.56 -9.64
CA ASP A 56 -9.12 4.97 -9.75
C ASP A 56 -7.90 5.86 -9.49
N PHE A 57 -7.09 5.47 -8.52
CA PHE A 57 -5.88 6.22 -8.21
C PHE A 57 -4.93 6.19 -9.41
N TYR A 58 -4.77 5.03 -10.03
CA TYR A 58 -3.89 4.88 -11.18
C TYR A 58 -4.39 5.72 -12.34
N LEU A 59 -5.67 5.66 -12.64
CA LEU A 59 -6.22 6.40 -13.76
C LEU A 59 -6.10 7.90 -13.55
N GLU A 60 -6.28 8.32 -12.32
CA GLU A 60 -6.19 9.74 -12.01
C GLU A 60 -4.76 10.25 -12.18
N HIS A 61 -3.77 9.46 -11.82
CA HIS A 61 -2.38 9.88 -11.87
C HIS A 61 -1.71 9.51 -13.18
N GLU A 62 -2.31 8.64 -13.95
CA GLU A 62 -1.74 8.24 -15.22
C GLU A 62 -1.71 9.41 -16.19
N CYS A 63 -2.72 10.25 -16.17
CA CYS A 63 -2.75 11.40 -17.05
C CYS A 63 -1.58 12.34 -16.78
N LEU A 64 -1.27 12.56 -15.51
CA LEU A 64 -0.16 13.42 -15.17
C LEU A 64 1.16 12.82 -15.61
N TYR A 65 1.27 11.51 -15.45
CA TYR A 65 2.50 10.84 -15.80
C TYR A 65 2.71 10.85 -17.29
N GLU A 66 1.66 10.67 -18.07
CA GLU A 66 1.77 10.69 -19.50
C GLU A 66 2.15 12.07 -20.01
N GLU A 67 1.64 13.09 -19.40
CA GLU A 67 2.00 14.42 -19.81
C GLU A 67 3.48 14.67 -19.59
N LYS A 68 4.03 14.18 -18.51
CA LYS A 68 5.43 14.31 -18.26
C LYS A 68 6.24 13.61 -19.31
N GLU A 69 5.83 12.43 -19.70
CA GLU A 69 6.55 11.70 -20.72
C GLU A 69 6.51 12.40 -22.04
N LYS A 70 5.41 13.02 -22.38
CA LYS A 70 5.31 13.72 -23.63
C LYS A 70 6.23 14.92 -23.67
N GLU A 71 6.44 15.51 -22.53
CA GLU A 71 7.33 16.65 -22.49
C GLU A 71 8.78 16.24 -22.56
N ALA A 72 9.08 15.05 -22.18
CA ALA A 72 10.44 14.57 -22.25
C ALA A 72 10.78 14.19 -23.68
#